data_ff675641f123e93d1dbf49630200d0f3
#
_entry.id   ff675641f123e93d1dbf49630200d0f3
#
_cell.length_a   1.000
_cell.length_b   1.000
_cell.length_c   1.000
_cell.angle_alpha   90.00
_cell.angle_beta   90.00
_cell.angle_gamma   90.00
#
_symmetry.space_group_name_H-M   'P 1'
#
loop_
_entity.id
_entity.type
_entity.pdbx_description
1 polymer ?
#
loop_
_entity_poly.entity_id
_entity_poly.type
_entity_poly.pdbx_seq_one_letter_code
_entity_poly.pdbx_strand_id
1 'polypeptide(L)'
;MRALLIAVLAAAAAAPQPNYRVVAQLAAGDGGWDIASVDSEAGRLYVGRSDGVTAVDLATGKATDRIVPGDGVHAAFAIPGTHDVLSTNGKSNNALLFDGRTGKVRATIPTGTKPDAVAFDPVTRTIWIMNPGSGDATVVDPLSAKVLATVPIGGSLEFGVADGRGRMYVNVEDRNDVAILDTKSRKLVSRFPLAGCDGPTGIAYDPASREILSACGGNARAIVSAPDGRQVAQLAIGKGADGAAFDERRGIALVPAGRDGNITLIRLGAAPKVISQIKTAVSARTIALDPSTGRAYLPSATLAPAPAGERPKAVPGTFRVLVVAP
;
A
#
# COMPACT_ATOMS: atom_id res chain seq x y z
N MET A 1 43.16 16.85 45.73
CA MET A 1 42.15 15.78 45.59
C MET A 1 41.46 15.95 44.24
N ARG A 2 41.71 15.08 43.28
CA ARG A 2 41.07 15.10 41.94
C ARG A 2 39.92 14.11 41.99
N ALA A 3 38.69 14.60 41.86
CA ALA A 3 37.50 13.76 41.75
C ALA A 3 37.42 13.13 40.37
N LEU A 4 37.40 11.81 40.30
CA LEU A 4 37.21 11.03 39.09
C LEU A 4 35.71 10.95 38.82
N LEU A 5 35.20 11.64 37.79
CA LEU A 5 33.82 11.42 37.30
C LEU A 5 33.77 10.14 36.49
N ILE A 6 33.13 9.12 37.00
CA ILE A 6 32.81 7.90 36.26
C ILE A 6 31.51 8.15 35.51
N ALA A 7 31.59 8.31 34.19
CA ALA A 7 30.40 8.36 33.34
C ALA A 7 29.87 6.92 33.16
N VAL A 8 28.72 6.62 33.73
CA VAL A 8 28.00 5.38 33.50
C VAL A 8 27.28 5.51 32.17
N LEU A 9 27.79 4.89 31.12
CA LEU A 9 27.05 4.69 29.86
C LEU A 9 25.97 3.63 30.14
N ALA A 10 24.72 4.05 30.24
CA ALA A 10 23.58 3.15 30.19
C ALA A 10 23.45 2.60 28.76
N ALA A 11 23.80 1.36 28.55
CA ALA A 11 23.50 0.66 27.31
C ALA A 11 21.96 0.53 27.20
N ALA A 12 21.36 1.28 26.30
CA ALA A 12 19.95 1.10 25.97
C ALA A 12 19.77 -0.33 25.40
N ALA A 13 19.02 -1.17 26.12
CA ALA A 13 18.66 -2.50 25.64
C ALA A 13 17.94 -2.34 24.30
N ALA A 14 18.44 -2.98 23.25
CA ALA A 14 17.79 -2.99 21.95
C ALA A 14 16.39 -3.59 22.11
N ALA A 15 15.36 -2.87 21.68
CA ALA A 15 14.00 -3.39 21.68
C ALA A 15 13.97 -4.74 20.92
N PRO A 16 13.24 -5.74 21.43
CA PRO A 16 13.17 -7.04 20.77
C PRO A 16 12.70 -6.87 19.33
N GLN A 17 13.36 -7.56 18.42
CA GLN A 17 12.99 -7.52 16.99
C GLN A 17 11.60 -8.15 16.84
N PRO A 18 10.68 -7.49 16.12
CA PRO A 18 9.36 -8.06 15.91
C PRO A 18 9.47 -9.34 15.10
N ASN A 19 8.84 -10.39 15.61
CA ASN A 19 8.89 -11.73 15.02
C ASN A 19 7.69 -11.95 14.08
N TYR A 20 7.58 -11.14 13.04
CA TYR A 20 6.52 -11.31 12.04
C TYR A 20 6.55 -12.72 11.44
N ARG A 21 5.39 -13.35 11.34
CA ARG A 21 5.22 -14.66 10.70
C ARG A 21 3.81 -14.84 10.15
N VAL A 22 3.63 -15.74 9.19
CA VAL A 22 2.30 -16.16 8.75
C VAL A 22 1.63 -16.92 9.88
N VAL A 23 0.50 -16.45 10.36
CA VAL A 23 -0.25 -17.04 11.49
C VAL A 23 -1.58 -17.66 11.09
N ALA A 24 -2.14 -17.25 9.94
CA ALA A 24 -3.41 -17.79 9.43
C ALA A 24 -3.53 -17.57 7.92
N GLN A 25 -4.54 -18.21 7.34
CA GLN A 25 -4.99 -18.00 5.96
C GLN A 25 -6.52 -17.89 5.97
N LEU A 26 -7.07 -16.89 5.29
CA LEU A 26 -8.49 -16.67 5.15
C LEU A 26 -8.89 -17.04 3.71
N ALA A 27 -9.79 -17.98 3.57
CA ALA A 27 -10.29 -18.40 2.25
C ALA A 27 -11.32 -17.41 1.70
N ALA A 28 -11.30 -17.19 0.39
CA ALA A 28 -12.32 -16.45 -0.34
C ALA A 28 -12.45 -17.02 -1.76
N GLY A 29 -13.47 -16.59 -2.49
CA GLY A 29 -13.73 -17.06 -3.85
C GLY A 29 -12.61 -16.74 -4.83
N ASP A 30 -12.53 -17.53 -5.89
CA ASP A 30 -11.51 -17.37 -6.94
C ASP A 30 -11.67 -16.07 -7.77
N GLY A 31 -10.66 -15.75 -8.54
CA GLY A 31 -10.60 -14.60 -9.44
C GLY A 31 -9.31 -13.80 -9.28
N GLY A 32 -9.12 -12.79 -10.13
CA GLY A 32 -8.00 -11.85 -10.00
C GLY A 32 -8.08 -11.05 -8.69
N TRP A 33 -6.97 -10.54 -8.23
CA TRP A 33 -6.89 -9.69 -7.04
C TRP A 33 -5.81 -8.64 -7.22
N ASP A 34 -5.96 -7.56 -6.44
CA ASP A 34 -4.97 -6.49 -6.43
C ASP A 34 -4.90 -5.82 -5.05
N ILE A 35 -5.20 -4.54 -4.94
CA ILE A 35 -4.99 -3.74 -3.73
C ILE A 35 -6.09 -4.01 -2.70
N ALA A 36 -5.66 -4.22 -1.46
CA ALA A 36 -6.54 -4.44 -0.32
C ALA A 36 -6.38 -3.34 0.75
N SER A 37 -7.38 -3.19 1.60
CA SER A 37 -7.33 -2.33 2.78
C SER A 37 -8.09 -2.91 3.96
N VAL A 38 -7.79 -2.42 5.16
CA VAL A 38 -8.44 -2.83 6.42
C VAL A 38 -9.23 -1.66 7.00
N ASP A 39 -10.48 -1.91 7.35
CA ASP A 39 -11.23 -1.11 8.30
C ASP A 39 -11.03 -1.74 9.70
N SER A 40 -10.11 -1.15 10.47
CA SER A 40 -9.77 -1.65 11.82
C SER A 40 -10.93 -1.51 12.80
N GLU A 41 -11.78 -0.49 12.63
CA GLU A 41 -12.94 -0.24 13.52
C GLU A 41 -14.05 -1.25 13.27
N ALA A 42 -14.34 -1.54 12.00
CA ALA A 42 -15.32 -2.56 11.62
C ALA A 42 -14.78 -3.98 11.69
N GLY A 43 -13.47 -4.18 11.87
CA GLY A 43 -12.84 -5.50 11.82
C GLY A 43 -12.98 -6.17 10.46
N ARG A 44 -12.86 -5.44 9.37
CA ARG A 44 -13.05 -5.94 8.02
C ARG A 44 -11.87 -5.66 7.10
N LEU A 45 -11.59 -6.62 6.25
CA LEU A 45 -10.67 -6.50 5.12
C LEU A 45 -11.48 -6.40 3.82
N TYR A 46 -11.08 -5.50 2.94
CA TYR A 46 -11.61 -5.40 1.59
C TYR A 46 -10.51 -5.64 0.58
N VAL A 47 -10.79 -6.44 -0.45
CA VAL A 47 -9.84 -6.80 -1.50
C VAL A 47 -10.42 -6.43 -2.85
N GLY A 48 -9.71 -5.61 -3.62
CA GLY A 48 -10.05 -5.33 -5.02
C GLY A 48 -9.91 -6.60 -5.87
N ARG A 49 -10.95 -6.92 -6.62
CA ARG A 49 -11.01 -8.10 -7.49
C ARG A 49 -11.34 -7.66 -8.91
N SER A 50 -10.93 -8.43 -9.90
CA SER A 50 -11.19 -8.06 -11.31
C SER A 50 -12.65 -7.75 -11.63
N ASP A 51 -13.60 -8.29 -10.87
CA ASP A 51 -15.05 -8.21 -11.13
C ASP A 51 -15.86 -7.62 -9.96
N GLY A 52 -15.18 -7.04 -8.95
CA GLY A 52 -15.83 -6.43 -7.78
C GLY A 52 -14.92 -6.34 -6.57
N VAL A 53 -15.49 -6.30 -5.39
CA VAL A 53 -14.78 -6.27 -4.11
C VAL A 53 -15.18 -7.46 -3.26
N THR A 54 -14.19 -8.18 -2.72
CA THR A 54 -14.40 -9.18 -1.64
C THR A 54 -14.26 -8.51 -0.29
N ALA A 55 -15.22 -8.69 0.61
CA ALA A 55 -15.11 -8.30 2.01
C ALA A 55 -14.89 -9.52 2.90
N VAL A 56 -13.96 -9.45 3.85
CA VAL A 56 -13.69 -10.52 4.82
C VAL A 56 -13.90 -10.00 6.23
N ASP A 57 -14.72 -10.66 6.99
CA ASP A 57 -14.88 -10.43 8.44
C ASP A 57 -13.66 -11.02 9.17
N LEU A 58 -12.88 -10.18 9.83
CA LEU A 58 -11.60 -10.59 10.42
C LEU A 58 -11.75 -11.38 11.72
N ALA A 59 -12.92 -11.31 12.37
CA ALA A 59 -13.18 -12.07 13.60
C ALA A 59 -13.55 -13.51 13.28
N THR A 60 -14.33 -13.72 12.21
CA THR A 60 -14.85 -15.04 11.83
C THR A 60 -14.10 -15.68 10.66
N GLY A 61 -13.33 -14.90 9.90
CA GLY A 61 -12.68 -15.32 8.67
C GLY A 61 -13.65 -15.50 7.48
N LYS A 62 -14.94 -15.15 7.64
CA LYS A 62 -15.95 -15.34 6.60
C LYS A 62 -15.81 -14.29 5.52
N ALA A 63 -15.68 -14.74 4.27
CA ALA A 63 -15.69 -13.88 3.10
C ALA A 63 -17.11 -13.69 2.53
N THR A 64 -17.36 -12.49 2.02
CA THR A 64 -18.47 -12.15 1.15
C THR A 64 -17.87 -11.75 -0.19
N ASP A 65 -17.91 -12.66 -1.16
CA ASP A 65 -17.42 -12.40 -2.50
C ASP A 65 -18.34 -11.43 -3.22
N ARG A 66 -17.74 -10.47 -3.95
CA ARG A 66 -18.47 -9.46 -4.71
C ARG A 66 -19.53 -8.71 -3.90
N ILE A 67 -19.16 -8.25 -2.68
CA ILE A 67 -20.03 -7.40 -1.87
C ILE A 67 -20.53 -6.18 -2.68
N VAL A 68 -19.73 -5.71 -3.62
CA VAL A 68 -20.09 -4.79 -4.69
C VAL A 68 -19.46 -5.27 -6.00
N PRO A 69 -20.21 -5.30 -7.12
CA PRO A 69 -19.66 -5.59 -8.44
C PRO A 69 -18.86 -4.38 -8.96
N GLY A 70 -17.88 -4.64 -9.83
CA GLY A 70 -17.08 -3.61 -10.50
C GLY A 70 -16.41 -4.17 -11.75
N ASP A 71 -15.84 -3.32 -12.59
CA ASP A 71 -15.21 -3.72 -13.85
C ASP A 71 -13.73 -3.36 -13.90
N GLY A 72 -12.88 -4.38 -13.75
CA GLY A 72 -11.44 -4.22 -13.62
C GLY A 72 -11.09 -3.47 -12.34
N VAL A 73 -11.59 -3.95 -11.19
CA VAL A 73 -11.32 -3.32 -9.90
C VAL A 73 -9.87 -3.55 -9.52
N HIS A 74 -9.15 -2.46 -9.20
CA HIS A 74 -7.80 -2.48 -8.65
C HIS A 74 -7.82 -2.32 -7.15
N ALA A 75 -8.23 -1.17 -6.63
CA ALA A 75 -8.26 -0.93 -5.20
C ALA A 75 -9.65 -1.13 -4.59
N ALA A 76 -9.66 -1.62 -3.34
CA ALA A 76 -10.77 -1.49 -2.41
C ALA A 76 -10.23 -0.80 -1.15
N PHE A 77 -10.57 0.48 -0.97
CA PHE A 77 -9.99 1.36 0.04
C PHE A 77 -11.00 1.72 1.12
N ALA A 78 -10.82 1.20 2.32
CA ALA A 78 -11.61 1.57 3.50
C ALA A 78 -11.27 3.01 3.91
N ILE A 79 -12.27 3.88 3.99
CA ILE A 79 -12.08 5.31 4.26
C ILE A 79 -11.98 5.53 5.76
N PRO A 80 -10.85 6.04 6.29
CA PRO A 80 -10.64 6.21 7.71
C PRO A 80 -11.72 7.06 8.41
N GLY A 81 -12.20 6.58 9.57
CA GLY A 81 -13.23 7.24 10.37
C GLY A 81 -14.63 7.18 9.75
N THR A 82 -14.87 6.24 8.84
CA THR A 82 -16.18 5.95 8.25
C THR A 82 -16.35 4.44 8.12
N HIS A 83 -17.54 4.00 7.64
CA HIS A 83 -17.76 2.61 7.21
C HIS A 83 -17.86 2.51 5.69
N ASP A 84 -17.51 3.57 4.99
CA ASP A 84 -17.50 3.59 3.53
C ASP A 84 -16.21 3.03 2.97
N VAL A 85 -16.35 2.42 1.82
CA VAL A 85 -15.24 1.89 1.01
C VAL A 85 -15.32 2.51 -0.37
N LEU A 86 -14.17 2.84 -0.93
CA LEU A 86 -14.04 3.29 -2.31
C LEU A 86 -13.35 2.20 -3.12
N SER A 87 -13.97 1.75 -4.23
CA SER A 87 -13.29 0.91 -5.21
C SER A 87 -12.97 1.68 -6.47
N THR A 88 -11.80 1.42 -7.05
CA THR A 88 -11.38 1.95 -8.35
C THR A 88 -11.68 0.93 -9.45
N ASN A 89 -12.32 1.35 -10.54
CA ASN A 89 -12.72 0.48 -11.64
C ASN A 89 -11.98 0.88 -12.91
N GLY A 90 -10.83 0.25 -13.15
CA GLY A 90 -9.87 0.62 -14.20
C GLY A 90 -10.40 0.55 -15.61
N LYS A 91 -11.35 -0.36 -15.90
CA LYS A 91 -11.92 -0.48 -17.24
C LYS A 91 -13.05 0.52 -17.51
N SER A 92 -13.82 0.89 -16.49
CA SER A 92 -14.93 1.84 -16.63
C SER A 92 -14.56 3.29 -16.28
N ASN A 93 -13.31 3.55 -15.88
CA ASN A 93 -12.79 4.88 -15.57
C ASN A 93 -13.67 5.61 -14.52
N ASN A 94 -14.00 4.89 -13.45
CA ASN A 94 -14.76 5.45 -12.34
C ASN A 94 -14.34 4.80 -11.02
N ALA A 95 -14.83 5.38 -9.92
CA ALA A 95 -14.77 4.79 -8.60
C ALA A 95 -16.18 4.64 -8.03
N LEU A 96 -16.42 3.57 -7.26
CA LEU A 96 -17.65 3.39 -6.51
C LEU A 96 -17.41 3.70 -5.05
N LEU A 97 -18.24 4.56 -4.48
CA LEU A 97 -18.32 4.77 -3.04
C LEU A 97 -19.52 3.99 -2.50
N PHE A 98 -19.28 3.09 -1.55
CA PHE A 98 -20.32 2.20 -1.03
C PHE A 98 -20.15 1.95 0.48
N ASP A 99 -21.25 1.60 1.13
CA ASP A 99 -21.26 1.15 2.53
C ASP A 99 -20.57 -0.22 2.63
N GLY A 100 -19.48 -0.29 3.38
CA GLY A 100 -18.62 -1.48 3.49
C GLY A 100 -19.28 -2.67 4.18
N ARG A 101 -20.37 -2.47 4.94
CA ARG A 101 -21.11 -3.54 5.61
C ARG A 101 -22.11 -4.21 4.69
N THR A 102 -22.77 -3.43 3.87
CA THR A 102 -23.93 -3.87 3.07
C THR A 102 -23.64 -3.98 1.57
N GLY A 103 -22.58 -3.33 1.08
CA GLY A 103 -22.29 -3.19 -0.35
C GLY A 103 -23.20 -2.18 -1.07
N LYS A 104 -24.07 -1.45 -0.34
CA LYS A 104 -24.94 -0.44 -0.95
C LYS A 104 -24.14 0.71 -1.53
N VAL A 105 -24.16 0.84 -2.87
CA VAL A 105 -23.50 1.93 -3.57
C VAL A 105 -24.19 3.26 -3.22
N ARG A 106 -23.37 4.25 -2.82
CA ARG A 106 -23.79 5.62 -2.51
C ARG A 106 -23.56 6.54 -3.67
N ALA A 107 -22.46 6.35 -4.40
CA ALA A 107 -22.12 7.18 -5.54
C ALA A 107 -21.22 6.44 -6.54
N THR A 108 -21.36 6.82 -7.82
CA THR A 108 -20.38 6.54 -8.86
C THR A 108 -19.65 7.84 -9.17
N ILE A 109 -18.33 7.82 -9.05
CA ILE A 109 -17.47 9.02 -9.13
C ILE A 109 -16.65 8.91 -10.42
N PRO A 110 -16.75 9.85 -11.36
CA PRO A 110 -15.92 9.87 -12.54
C PRO A 110 -14.45 10.12 -12.16
N THR A 111 -13.52 9.41 -12.81
CA THR A 111 -12.07 9.52 -12.59
C THR A 111 -11.34 9.85 -13.90
N GLY A 112 -10.03 9.96 -13.84
CA GLY A 112 -9.19 9.84 -15.03
C GLY A 112 -9.17 8.42 -15.57
N THR A 113 -8.28 8.14 -16.54
CA THR A 113 -8.20 6.86 -17.23
C THR A 113 -7.46 5.82 -16.40
N LYS A 114 -8.02 4.61 -16.29
CA LYS A 114 -7.49 3.48 -15.53
C LYS A 114 -7.20 3.84 -14.07
N PRO A 115 -8.21 4.25 -13.26
CA PRO A 115 -7.99 4.48 -11.83
C PRO A 115 -7.49 3.20 -11.16
N ASP A 116 -6.47 3.36 -10.32
CA ASP A 116 -5.75 2.27 -9.68
C ASP A 116 -5.62 2.50 -8.17
N ALA A 117 -4.45 2.87 -7.68
CA ALA A 117 -4.18 3.07 -6.27
C ALA A 117 -4.93 4.28 -5.66
N VAL A 118 -5.17 4.21 -4.36
CA VAL A 118 -5.88 5.22 -3.60
C VAL A 118 -5.06 5.62 -2.38
N ALA A 119 -5.00 6.91 -2.10
CA ALA A 119 -4.43 7.47 -0.88
C ALA A 119 -5.42 8.40 -0.18
N PHE A 120 -5.30 8.49 1.14
CA PHE A 120 -6.07 9.41 1.97
C PHE A 120 -5.16 10.47 2.56
N ASP A 121 -5.53 11.74 2.42
CA ASP A 121 -4.86 12.82 3.12
C ASP A 121 -5.62 13.21 4.40
N PRO A 122 -5.04 12.96 5.59
CA PRO A 122 -5.70 13.25 6.86
C PRO A 122 -5.84 14.76 7.14
N VAL A 123 -5.03 15.61 6.50
CA VAL A 123 -5.07 17.08 6.71
C VAL A 123 -6.27 17.70 6.04
N THR A 124 -6.54 17.36 4.79
CA THR A 124 -7.68 17.88 4.03
C THR A 124 -8.88 16.94 4.07
N ARG A 125 -8.73 15.73 4.63
CA ARG A 125 -9.71 14.64 4.67
C ARG A 125 -10.23 14.26 3.28
N THR A 126 -9.33 14.29 2.28
CA THR A 126 -9.66 13.98 0.89
C THR A 126 -9.06 12.65 0.45
N ILE A 127 -9.72 12.01 -0.49
CA ILE A 127 -9.23 10.82 -1.19
C ILE A 127 -8.55 11.26 -2.48
N TRP A 128 -7.42 10.65 -2.78
CA TRP A 128 -6.65 10.84 -4.00
C TRP A 128 -6.60 9.53 -4.76
N ILE A 129 -7.21 9.48 -5.93
CA ILE A 129 -7.26 8.31 -6.82
C ILE A 129 -6.22 8.49 -7.90
N MET A 130 -5.25 7.61 -7.97
CA MET A 130 -4.19 7.65 -8.98
C MET A 130 -4.70 7.05 -10.28
N ASN A 131 -4.55 7.80 -11.38
CA ASN A 131 -5.01 7.40 -12.71
C ASN A 131 -3.80 7.24 -13.64
N PRO A 132 -3.11 6.07 -13.64
CA PRO A 132 -1.92 5.86 -14.47
C PRO A 132 -2.18 6.04 -15.97
N GLY A 133 -3.39 5.75 -16.45
CA GLY A 133 -3.70 5.85 -17.87
C GLY A 133 -3.79 7.30 -18.39
N SER A 134 -4.17 8.26 -17.54
CA SER A 134 -4.21 9.69 -17.89
C SER A 134 -3.08 10.50 -17.23
N GLY A 135 -2.32 9.89 -16.32
CA GLY A 135 -1.21 10.56 -15.63
C GLY A 135 -1.66 11.68 -14.69
N ASP A 136 -2.81 11.53 -14.06
CA ASP A 136 -3.37 12.51 -13.12
C ASP A 136 -3.91 11.84 -11.86
N ALA A 137 -4.24 12.63 -10.86
CA ALA A 137 -4.96 12.17 -9.68
C ALA A 137 -6.32 12.85 -9.58
N THR A 138 -7.38 12.06 -9.37
CA THR A 138 -8.72 12.57 -9.05
C THR A 138 -8.84 12.77 -7.54
N VAL A 139 -9.10 13.99 -7.10
CA VAL A 139 -9.28 14.34 -5.69
C VAL A 139 -10.76 14.39 -5.35
N VAL A 140 -11.17 13.62 -4.33
CA VAL A 140 -12.57 13.42 -3.95
C VAL A 140 -12.79 13.80 -2.48
N ASP A 141 -13.89 14.49 -2.22
CA ASP A 141 -14.44 14.62 -0.87
C ASP A 141 -15.30 13.38 -0.57
N PRO A 142 -14.89 12.49 0.38
CA PRO A 142 -15.60 11.26 0.64
C PRO A 142 -17.00 11.46 1.25
N LEU A 143 -17.25 12.59 1.90
CA LEU A 143 -18.56 12.85 2.54
C LEU A 143 -19.62 13.21 1.51
N SER A 144 -19.28 14.09 0.59
CA SER A 144 -20.20 14.54 -0.47
C SER A 144 -20.10 13.72 -1.76
N ALA A 145 -19.11 12.85 -1.89
CA ALA A 145 -18.75 12.11 -3.10
C ALA A 145 -18.43 13.01 -4.31
N LYS A 146 -18.05 14.25 -4.07
CA LYS A 146 -17.76 15.21 -5.13
C LYS A 146 -16.29 15.18 -5.53
N VAL A 147 -16.03 15.22 -6.83
CA VAL A 147 -14.69 15.50 -7.36
C VAL A 147 -14.37 16.97 -7.09
N LEU A 148 -13.28 17.19 -6.37
CA LEU A 148 -12.81 18.53 -6.00
C LEU A 148 -11.75 19.06 -6.96
N ALA A 149 -11.00 18.18 -7.60
CA ALA A 149 -9.98 18.51 -8.59
C ALA A 149 -9.54 17.28 -9.37
N THR A 150 -9.02 17.52 -10.59
CA THR A 150 -8.14 16.60 -11.31
C THR A 150 -6.77 17.24 -11.37
N VAL A 151 -5.77 16.57 -10.80
CA VAL A 151 -4.42 17.12 -10.63
C VAL A 151 -3.48 16.47 -11.65
N PRO A 152 -3.03 17.20 -12.69
CA PRO A 152 -2.09 16.64 -13.66
C PRO A 152 -0.73 16.42 -12.99
N ILE A 153 -0.20 15.20 -13.11
CA ILE A 153 1.08 14.78 -12.54
C ILE A 153 2.01 14.32 -13.66
N GLY A 154 1.52 13.49 -14.57
CA GLY A 154 2.24 12.91 -15.71
C GLY A 154 3.04 11.67 -15.34
N GLY A 155 2.97 10.68 -16.22
CA GLY A 155 3.57 9.35 -16.07
C GLY A 155 2.61 8.31 -15.51
N SER A 156 3.07 7.08 -15.35
CA SER A 156 2.32 5.97 -14.79
C SER A 156 2.33 6.05 -13.27
N LEU A 157 1.24 6.59 -12.71
CA LEU A 157 1.12 6.80 -11.26
C LEU A 157 0.86 5.46 -10.57
N GLU A 158 1.60 5.22 -9.49
CA GLU A 158 1.47 4.07 -8.62
C GLU A 158 0.95 4.51 -7.23
N PHE A 159 1.37 3.82 -6.16
CA PHE A 159 0.93 4.17 -4.82
C PHE A 159 1.37 5.57 -4.39
N GLY A 160 0.49 6.20 -3.61
CA GLY A 160 0.76 7.47 -2.94
C GLY A 160 0.65 7.34 -1.43
N VAL A 161 1.39 8.19 -0.70
CA VAL A 161 1.30 8.29 0.76
C VAL A 161 1.32 9.76 1.19
N ALA A 162 0.42 10.12 2.11
CA ALA A 162 0.39 11.46 2.71
C ALA A 162 1.31 11.52 3.94
N ASP A 163 2.00 12.65 4.14
CA ASP A 163 2.87 12.86 5.31
C ASP A 163 2.14 13.37 6.56
N GLY A 164 0.81 13.57 6.46
CA GLY A 164 0.02 14.17 7.55
C GLY A 164 0.33 15.64 7.83
N ARG A 165 1.07 16.33 6.94
CA ARG A 165 1.49 17.73 7.07
C ARG A 165 1.14 18.58 5.84
N GLY A 166 0.41 18.00 4.90
CA GLY A 166 -0.05 18.67 3.67
C GLY A 166 0.77 18.34 2.42
N ARG A 167 1.61 17.30 2.48
CA ARG A 167 2.27 16.74 1.31
C ARG A 167 1.80 15.31 1.05
N MET A 168 1.74 14.97 -0.23
CA MET A 168 1.55 13.61 -0.71
C MET A 168 2.71 13.27 -1.64
N TYR A 169 3.29 12.10 -1.45
CA TYR A 169 4.35 11.53 -2.26
C TYR A 169 3.76 10.42 -3.09
N VAL A 170 3.97 10.44 -4.40
CA VAL A 170 3.42 9.46 -5.35
C VAL A 170 4.55 8.87 -6.18
N ASN A 171 4.71 7.55 -6.16
CA ASN A 171 5.62 6.87 -7.07
C ASN A 171 5.11 6.98 -8.51
N VAL A 172 6.04 7.23 -9.45
CA VAL A 172 5.75 7.28 -10.89
C VAL A 172 6.63 6.26 -11.60
N GLU A 173 6.01 5.14 -11.94
CA GLU A 173 6.68 3.90 -12.36
C GLU A 173 7.60 4.10 -13.58
N ASP A 174 7.03 4.63 -14.67
CA ASP A 174 7.71 4.82 -15.96
C ASP A 174 8.79 5.91 -15.96
N ARG A 175 8.86 6.71 -14.87
CA ARG A 175 9.84 7.79 -14.69
C ARG A 175 10.92 7.49 -13.66
N ASN A 176 10.73 6.44 -12.86
CA ASN A 176 11.60 6.15 -11.72
C ASN A 176 11.78 7.37 -10.81
N ASP A 177 10.68 8.07 -10.53
CA ASP A 177 10.68 9.26 -9.67
C ASP A 177 9.55 9.23 -8.64
N VAL A 178 9.60 10.17 -7.71
CA VAL A 178 8.51 10.48 -6.77
C VAL A 178 8.00 11.88 -7.08
N ALA A 179 6.69 12.02 -7.33
CA ALA A 179 6.02 13.30 -7.42
C ALA A 179 5.62 13.79 -6.02
N ILE A 180 5.86 15.06 -5.72
CA ILE A 180 5.46 15.72 -4.47
C ILE A 180 4.29 16.65 -4.76
N LEU A 181 3.16 16.39 -4.11
CA LEU A 181 1.94 17.18 -4.25
C LEU A 181 1.68 17.99 -2.98
N ASP A 182 1.15 19.18 -3.12
CA ASP A 182 0.57 19.95 -2.03
C ASP A 182 -0.93 19.63 -1.95
N THR A 183 -1.37 19.03 -0.84
CA THR A 183 -2.73 18.52 -0.73
C THR A 183 -3.78 19.62 -0.55
N LYS A 184 -3.40 20.77 -0.01
CA LYS A 184 -4.30 21.92 0.19
C LYS A 184 -4.56 22.65 -1.13
N SER A 185 -3.49 23.00 -1.85
CA SER A 185 -3.60 23.67 -3.15
C SER A 185 -3.93 22.72 -4.30
N ARG A 186 -3.81 21.40 -4.07
CA ARG A 186 -4.04 20.33 -5.06
C ARG A 186 -3.18 20.52 -6.31
N LYS A 187 -1.87 20.68 -6.10
CA LYS A 187 -0.92 20.95 -7.19
C LYS A 187 0.31 20.08 -7.04
N LEU A 188 0.89 19.69 -8.18
CA LEU A 188 2.26 19.17 -8.24
C LEU A 188 3.22 20.31 -7.85
N VAL A 189 4.07 20.06 -6.86
CA VAL A 189 5.07 21.01 -6.36
C VAL A 189 6.43 20.76 -6.96
N SER A 190 6.87 19.51 -6.93
CA SER A 190 8.19 19.10 -7.41
C SER A 190 8.25 17.59 -7.62
N ARG A 191 9.39 17.10 -8.07
CA ARG A 191 9.72 15.69 -8.22
C ARG A 191 11.15 15.46 -7.79
N PHE A 192 11.48 14.23 -7.43
CA PHE A 192 12.87 13.79 -7.28
C PHE A 192 13.07 12.40 -7.86
N PRO A 193 14.22 12.15 -8.52
CA PRO A 193 14.52 10.84 -9.08
C PRO A 193 14.87 9.83 -7.98
N LEU A 194 14.55 8.58 -8.22
CA LEU A 194 14.95 7.44 -7.40
C LEU A 194 16.16 6.75 -8.04
N ALA A 195 17.36 7.25 -7.77
CA ALA A 195 18.57 6.69 -8.36
C ALA A 195 18.74 5.21 -8.01
N GLY A 196 18.90 4.35 -9.03
CA GLY A 196 19.05 2.91 -8.87
C GLY A 196 17.72 2.15 -8.62
N CYS A 197 16.58 2.81 -8.76
CA CYS A 197 15.25 2.18 -8.82
C CYS A 197 14.89 1.82 -10.25
N ASP A 198 14.15 0.74 -10.41
CA ASP A 198 13.47 0.37 -11.64
C ASP A 198 12.02 -0.01 -11.30
N GLY A 199 11.06 0.74 -11.83
CA GLY A 199 9.64 0.56 -11.60
C GLY A 199 9.25 0.72 -10.12
N PRO A 200 9.26 1.95 -9.54
CA PRO A 200 8.75 2.19 -8.20
C PRO A 200 7.23 2.00 -8.14
N THR A 201 6.76 1.08 -7.30
CA THR A 201 5.34 0.76 -7.10
C THR A 201 4.90 1.12 -5.68
N GLY A 202 5.11 0.23 -4.71
CA GLY A 202 4.74 0.46 -3.32
C GLY A 202 5.50 1.60 -2.67
N ILE A 203 4.82 2.38 -1.84
CA ILE A 203 5.41 3.50 -1.09
C ILE A 203 4.97 3.43 0.37
N ALA A 204 5.87 3.79 1.28
CA ALA A 204 5.59 3.90 2.71
C ALA A 204 6.26 5.15 3.29
N TYR A 205 5.69 5.70 4.35
CA TYR A 205 6.19 6.90 5.03
C TYR A 205 6.33 6.64 6.52
N ASP A 206 7.47 7.02 7.08
CA ASP A 206 7.70 7.04 8.53
C ASP A 206 7.51 8.46 9.07
N PRO A 207 6.46 8.74 9.85
CA PRO A 207 6.21 10.08 10.38
C PRO A 207 7.26 10.54 11.41
N ALA A 208 7.98 9.59 12.05
CA ALA A 208 8.99 9.91 13.07
C ALA A 208 10.31 10.38 12.43
N SER A 209 10.86 9.64 11.47
CA SER A 209 12.06 10.04 10.73
C SER A 209 11.75 10.94 9.53
N ARG A 210 10.49 10.97 9.07
CA ARG A 210 10.00 11.62 7.86
C ARG A 210 10.59 11.02 6.57
N GLU A 211 11.03 9.79 6.65
CA GLU A 211 11.58 9.09 5.49
C GLU A 211 10.47 8.46 4.64
N ILE A 212 10.72 8.45 3.34
CA ILE A 212 9.88 7.84 2.33
C ILE A 212 10.61 6.61 1.82
N LEU A 213 9.95 5.45 1.84
CA LEU A 213 10.44 4.22 1.23
C LEU A 213 9.67 3.97 -0.05
N SER A 214 10.35 3.86 -1.19
CA SER A 214 9.82 3.43 -2.48
C SER A 214 10.33 2.03 -2.80
N ALA A 215 9.41 1.08 -3.04
CA ALA A 215 9.73 -0.29 -3.43
C ALA A 215 9.79 -0.39 -4.96
N CYS A 216 10.93 -0.83 -5.49
CA CYS A 216 11.22 -0.91 -6.92
C CYS A 216 10.98 -2.35 -7.41
N GLY A 217 9.82 -2.59 -8.01
CA GLY A 217 9.36 -3.92 -8.45
C GLY A 217 10.22 -4.54 -9.56
N GLY A 218 10.82 -3.72 -10.42
CA GLY A 218 11.62 -4.15 -11.56
C GLY A 218 12.99 -4.72 -11.19
N ASN A 219 13.65 -4.20 -10.16
CA ASN A 219 15.03 -4.60 -9.83
C ASN A 219 15.27 -5.02 -8.37
N ALA A 220 14.22 -5.27 -7.61
CA ALA A 220 14.29 -5.76 -6.23
C ALA A 220 15.11 -4.85 -5.30
N ARG A 221 14.83 -3.55 -5.36
CA ARG A 221 15.43 -2.51 -4.52
C ARG A 221 14.35 -1.76 -3.74
N ALA A 222 14.70 -1.27 -2.58
CA ALA A 222 13.96 -0.23 -1.87
C ALA A 222 14.86 1.00 -1.74
N ILE A 223 14.36 2.15 -2.17
CA ILE A 223 15.04 3.42 -2.01
C ILE A 223 14.41 4.15 -0.83
N VAL A 224 15.24 4.57 0.12
CA VAL A 224 14.81 5.41 1.24
C VAL A 224 15.30 6.84 0.98
N SER A 225 14.36 7.77 1.00
CA SER A 225 14.61 9.19 0.70
C SER A 225 14.11 10.09 1.82
N ALA A 226 14.80 11.19 2.05
CA ALA A 226 14.28 12.30 2.84
C ALA A 226 13.19 13.07 2.06
N PRO A 227 12.37 13.91 2.73
CA PRO A 227 11.28 14.66 2.08
C PRO A 227 11.72 15.61 0.95
N ASP A 228 13.00 16.01 0.94
CA ASP A 228 13.61 16.86 -0.09
C ASP A 228 14.13 16.05 -1.30
N GLY A 229 14.01 14.73 -1.26
CA GLY A 229 14.47 13.82 -2.32
C GLY A 229 15.90 13.33 -2.16
N ARG A 230 16.61 13.76 -1.13
CA ARG A 230 17.96 13.24 -0.84
C ARG A 230 17.88 11.76 -0.50
N GLN A 231 18.54 10.93 -1.30
CA GLN A 231 18.60 9.48 -1.04
C GLN A 231 19.38 9.21 0.25
N VAL A 232 18.75 8.49 1.18
CA VAL A 232 19.30 8.11 2.48
C VAL A 232 19.90 6.70 2.42
N ALA A 233 19.19 5.77 1.79
CA ALA A 233 19.65 4.40 1.65
C ALA A 233 19.09 3.73 0.38
N GLN A 234 19.80 2.69 -0.07
CA GLN A 234 19.34 1.73 -1.07
C GLN A 234 19.50 0.33 -0.49
N LEU A 235 18.41 -0.41 -0.40
CA LEU A 235 18.33 -1.69 0.27
C LEU A 235 17.89 -2.79 -0.69
N ALA A 236 18.39 -4.02 -0.49
CA ALA A 236 17.92 -5.17 -1.24
C ALA A 236 16.60 -5.69 -0.64
N ILE A 237 15.62 -5.97 -1.51
CA ILE A 237 14.34 -6.59 -1.15
C ILE A 237 14.10 -7.83 -2.02
N GLY A 238 13.00 -8.54 -1.81
CA GLY A 238 12.59 -9.63 -2.70
C GLY A 238 12.12 -9.12 -4.06
N LYS A 239 12.08 -10.00 -5.05
CA LYS A 239 11.64 -9.70 -6.42
C LYS A 239 10.12 -9.63 -6.53
N GLY A 240 9.65 -8.69 -7.35
CA GLY A 240 8.22 -8.52 -7.63
C GLY A 240 7.48 -7.87 -6.46
N ALA A 241 8.08 -6.87 -5.84
CA ALA A 241 7.41 -6.00 -4.90
C ALA A 241 6.38 -5.13 -5.64
N ASP A 242 5.17 -5.02 -5.07
CA ASP A 242 4.05 -4.28 -5.67
C ASP A 242 3.23 -3.54 -4.61
N GLY A 243 3.75 -3.41 -3.43
CA GLY A 243 3.16 -2.69 -2.31
C GLY A 243 4.17 -2.45 -1.22
N ALA A 244 3.85 -1.55 -0.30
CA ALA A 244 4.58 -1.32 0.94
C ALA A 244 3.62 -0.81 2.00
N ALA A 245 3.86 -1.14 3.26
CA ALA A 245 3.13 -0.62 4.39
C ALA A 245 4.08 -0.27 5.54
N PHE A 246 3.71 0.70 6.38
CA PHE A 246 4.52 1.10 7.52
C PHE A 246 3.80 0.82 8.84
N ASP A 247 4.38 -0.02 9.67
CA ASP A 247 3.94 -0.22 11.06
C ASP A 247 4.57 0.86 11.93
N GLU A 248 3.82 1.93 12.15
CA GLU A 248 4.26 3.09 12.91
C GLU A 248 4.58 2.72 14.37
N ARG A 249 3.82 1.82 14.98
CA ARG A 249 4.04 1.38 16.38
C ARG A 249 5.37 0.67 16.58
N ARG A 250 5.90 0.05 15.50
CA ARG A 250 7.17 -0.70 15.54
C ARG A 250 8.29 -0.01 14.76
N GLY A 251 7.99 1.04 14.01
CA GLY A 251 8.94 1.77 13.17
C GLY A 251 9.50 0.90 12.05
N ILE A 252 8.64 0.11 11.39
CA ILE A 252 9.08 -0.89 10.41
C ILE A 252 8.22 -0.81 9.15
N ALA A 253 8.88 -0.71 8.01
CA ALA A 253 8.24 -0.92 6.73
C ALA A 253 8.21 -2.41 6.36
N LEU A 254 7.08 -2.87 5.83
CA LEU A 254 6.85 -4.21 5.32
C LEU A 254 6.72 -4.13 3.80
N VAL A 255 7.60 -4.81 3.07
CA VAL A 255 7.61 -4.82 1.61
C VAL A 255 7.42 -6.24 1.11
N PRO A 256 6.20 -6.62 0.66
CA PRO A 256 5.94 -7.94 0.11
C PRO A 256 6.54 -8.07 -1.29
N ALA A 257 7.01 -9.24 -1.63
CA ALA A 257 7.68 -9.56 -2.88
C ALA A 257 7.08 -10.84 -3.49
N GLY A 258 6.14 -10.65 -4.41
CA GLY A 258 5.31 -11.74 -4.93
C GLY A 258 6.02 -12.77 -5.78
N ARG A 259 7.16 -12.44 -6.41
CA ARG A 259 7.95 -13.44 -7.18
C ARG A 259 8.78 -14.33 -6.26
N ASP A 260 9.35 -13.78 -5.20
CA ASP A 260 10.17 -14.53 -4.26
C ASP A 260 9.33 -15.15 -3.12
N GLY A 261 8.08 -14.72 -2.94
CA GLY A 261 7.19 -15.21 -1.88
C GLY A 261 7.71 -14.89 -0.49
N ASN A 262 8.13 -13.65 -0.27
CA ASN A 262 8.58 -13.17 1.02
C ASN A 262 8.11 -11.73 1.32
N ILE A 263 8.26 -11.31 2.56
CA ILE A 263 8.18 -9.91 2.98
C ILE A 263 9.56 -9.50 3.50
N THR A 264 10.07 -8.39 3.02
CA THR A 264 11.26 -7.76 3.59
C THR A 264 10.83 -6.76 4.66
N LEU A 265 11.35 -6.91 5.88
CA LEU A 265 11.16 -5.97 6.99
C LEU A 265 12.32 -4.97 7.01
N ILE A 266 11.98 -3.69 6.97
CA ILE A 266 12.96 -2.60 6.91
C ILE A 266 12.70 -1.66 8.07
N ARG A 267 13.71 -1.41 8.90
CA ARG A 267 13.68 -0.33 9.89
C ARG A 267 14.11 0.96 9.20
N LEU A 268 13.28 1.98 9.36
CA LEU A 268 13.60 3.35 8.93
C LEU A 268 14.23 4.14 10.08
N GLY A 269 14.65 5.37 9.84
CA GLY A 269 15.27 6.28 10.80
C GLY A 269 16.77 6.48 10.56
N ALA A 270 17.55 6.84 11.58
CA ALA A 270 18.94 7.32 11.44
C ALA A 270 19.87 6.39 10.62
N ALA A 271 19.58 5.10 10.53
CA ALA A 271 20.33 4.14 9.74
C ALA A 271 19.37 3.09 9.15
N PRO A 272 18.70 3.38 8.03
CA PRO A 272 17.76 2.45 7.41
C PRO A 272 18.43 1.12 7.06
N LYS A 273 17.79 0.01 7.42
CA LYS A 273 18.34 -1.33 7.19
C LYS A 273 17.27 -2.40 7.09
N VAL A 274 17.56 -3.43 6.30
CA VAL A 274 16.81 -4.69 6.34
C VAL A 274 17.07 -5.36 7.69
N ILE A 275 16.01 -5.73 8.40
CA ILE A 275 16.10 -6.41 9.69
C ILE A 275 15.79 -7.90 9.58
N SER A 276 14.91 -8.29 8.68
CA SER A 276 14.64 -9.69 8.34
C SER A 276 13.88 -9.84 7.04
N GLN A 277 13.81 -11.08 6.57
CA GLN A 277 12.87 -11.49 5.50
C GLN A 277 12.08 -12.69 6.01
N ILE A 278 10.77 -12.64 5.82
CA ILE A 278 9.84 -13.71 6.21
C ILE A 278 9.25 -14.38 4.99
N LYS A 279 9.22 -15.70 5.01
CA LYS A 279 8.59 -16.47 3.94
C LYS A 279 7.07 -16.29 3.97
N THR A 280 6.49 -16.03 2.80
CA THR A 280 5.06 -15.95 2.57
C THR A 280 4.64 -16.91 1.45
N ALA A 281 3.91 -16.46 0.44
CA ALA A 281 3.58 -17.24 -0.75
C ALA A 281 4.01 -16.50 -2.01
N VAL A 282 4.44 -17.23 -3.03
CA VAL A 282 4.54 -16.68 -4.38
C VAL A 282 3.17 -16.12 -4.76
N SER A 283 3.16 -14.96 -5.43
CA SER A 283 2.00 -14.13 -5.76
C SER A 283 1.51 -13.16 -4.68
N ALA A 284 1.91 -13.26 -3.42
CA ALA A 284 1.60 -12.31 -2.37
C ALA A 284 2.46 -11.04 -2.56
N ARG A 285 1.98 -10.07 -3.37
CA ARG A 285 2.72 -8.89 -3.79
C ARG A 285 2.22 -7.58 -3.20
N THR A 286 0.92 -7.51 -2.90
CA THR A 286 0.28 -6.35 -2.27
C THR A 286 0.00 -6.63 -0.79
N ILE A 287 -0.22 -5.58 0.00
CA ILE A 287 -0.33 -5.67 1.45
C ILE A 287 -1.34 -4.65 1.99
N ALA A 288 -2.19 -5.09 2.90
CA ALA A 288 -2.99 -4.22 3.75
C ALA A 288 -2.52 -4.38 5.20
N LEU A 289 -2.23 -3.30 5.88
CA LEU A 289 -1.80 -3.31 7.29
C LEU A 289 -2.93 -2.78 8.18
N ASP A 290 -3.24 -3.51 9.23
CA ASP A 290 -4.07 -3.03 10.32
C ASP A 290 -3.19 -2.27 11.33
N PRO A 291 -3.28 -0.95 11.42
CA PRO A 291 -2.43 -0.15 12.30
C PRO A 291 -2.73 -0.41 13.79
N SER A 292 -3.91 -0.90 14.12
CA SER A 292 -4.31 -1.18 15.51
C SER A 292 -3.62 -2.41 16.09
N THR A 293 -3.40 -3.44 15.26
CA THR A 293 -2.82 -4.73 15.68
C THR A 293 -1.41 -4.95 15.14
N GLY A 294 -1.03 -4.30 14.05
CA GLY A 294 0.17 -4.58 13.26
C GLY A 294 0.05 -5.84 12.41
N ARG A 295 -1.14 -6.42 12.28
CA ARG A 295 -1.37 -7.54 11.36
C ARG A 295 -1.39 -7.04 9.93
N ALA A 296 -0.71 -7.77 9.06
CA ALA A 296 -0.71 -7.53 7.63
C ALA A 296 -1.46 -8.65 6.90
N TYR A 297 -2.19 -8.27 5.87
CA TYR A 297 -3.03 -9.13 5.06
C TYR A 297 -2.54 -9.10 3.61
N LEU A 298 -2.20 -10.26 3.06
CA LEU A 298 -1.64 -10.39 1.72
C LEU A 298 -2.52 -11.31 0.87
N PRO A 299 -3.27 -10.76 -0.08
CA PRO A 299 -3.99 -11.57 -1.06
C PRO A 299 -3.02 -12.40 -1.90
N SER A 300 -3.32 -13.67 -2.11
CA SER A 300 -2.48 -14.59 -2.88
C SER A 300 -3.27 -15.78 -3.41
N ALA A 301 -2.74 -16.45 -4.42
CA ALA A 301 -3.20 -17.76 -4.88
C ALA A 301 -2.00 -18.62 -5.30
N THR A 302 -2.18 -19.91 -5.41
CA THR A 302 -1.21 -20.77 -6.08
C THR A 302 -1.23 -20.45 -7.58
N LEU A 303 -0.06 -20.24 -8.17
CA LEU A 303 0.05 -19.98 -9.61
C LEU A 303 0.43 -21.25 -10.36
N ALA A 304 -0.27 -21.53 -11.43
CA ALA A 304 0.11 -22.58 -12.37
C ALA A 304 1.39 -22.17 -13.12
N PRO A 305 2.27 -23.12 -13.49
CA PRO A 305 3.37 -22.83 -14.39
C PRO A 305 2.86 -22.20 -15.68
N ALA A 306 3.59 -21.21 -16.20
CA ALA A 306 3.27 -20.57 -17.47
C ALA A 306 4.46 -20.63 -18.43
N PRO A 307 4.22 -20.68 -19.75
CA PRO A 307 5.27 -20.53 -20.75
C PRO A 307 6.03 -19.21 -20.59
N ALA A 308 7.25 -19.17 -21.10
CA ALA A 308 8.05 -17.95 -21.08
C ALA A 308 7.30 -16.80 -21.79
N GLY A 309 7.19 -15.65 -21.11
CA GLY A 309 6.49 -14.46 -21.61
C GLY A 309 4.99 -14.41 -21.30
N GLU A 310 4.40 -15.48 -20.79
CA GLU A 310 3.01 -15.47 -20.34
C GLU A 310 2.90 -15.19 -18.82
N ARG A 311 1.79 -14.56 -18.43
CA ARG A 311 1.49 -14.37 -17.00
C ARG A 311 0.92 -15.66 -16.42
N PRO A 312 1.49 -16.19 -15.30
CA PRO A 312 0.93 -17.33 -14.60
C PRO A 312 -0.53 -17.08 -14.18
N LYS A 313 -1.37 -18.08 -14.33
CA LYS A 313 -2.77 -18.02 -13.88
C LYS A 313 -2.93 -18.63 -12.49
N ALA A 314 -3.87 -18.11 -11.72
CA ALA A 314 -4.23 -18.72 -10.44
C ALA A 314 -4.86 -20.09 -10.65
N VAL A 315 -4.46 -21.06 -9.85
CA VAL A 315 -5.09 -22.37 -9.78
C VAL A 315 -6.44 -22.20 -9.06
N PRO A 316 -7.56 -22.67 -9.66
CA PRO A 316 -8.88 -22.58 -9.02
C PRO A 316 -8.92 -23.22 -7.62
N GLY A 317 -9.68 -22.61 -6.70
CA GLY A 317 -9.82 -23.08 -5.32
C GLY A 317 -8.63 -22.73 -4.43
N THR A 318 -7.68 -21.90 -4.89
CA THR A 318 -6.46 -21.60 -4.12
C THR A 318 -6.32 -20.16 -3.67
N PHE A 319 -7.27 -19.28 -4.02
CA PHE A 319 -7.22 -17.91 -3.55
C PHE A 319 -7.40 -17.85 -2.02
N ARG A 320 -6.56 -17.08 -1.40
CA ARG A 320 -6.56 -16.86 0.06
C ARG A 320 -5.92 -15.54 0.41
N VAL A 321 -6.20 -15.06 1.61
CA VAL A 321 -5.46 -13.94 2.21
C VAL A 321 -4.58 -14.50 3.32
N LEU A 322 -3.27 -14.31 3.20
CA LEU A 322 -2.34 -14.65 4.27
C LEU A 322 -2.44 -13.60 5.37
N VAL A 323 -2.47 -14.03 6.62
CA VAL A 323 -2.42 -13.18 7.80
C VAL A 323 -1.01 -13.26 8.38
N VAL A 324 -0.31 -12.16 8.39
CA VAL A 324 1.04 -12.03 8.96
C VAL A 324 0.94 -11.19 10.23
N ALA A 325 1.47 -11.68 11.33
CA ALA A 325 1.43 -11.00 12.62
C ALA A 325 2.84 -10.86 13.21
N PRO A 326 3.10 -9.79 13.99
CA PRO A 326 4.36 -9.56 14.69
C PRO A 326 4.58 -10.49 15.87
#